data_670317874ea0ddef49e2403014c48d22
#
_entry.id   670317874ea0ddef49e2403014c48d22
#
_cell.length_a   1.000
_cell.length_b   1.000
_cell.length_c   1.000
_cell.angle_alpha   90.00
_cell.angle_beta   90.00
_cell.angle_gamma   90.00
#
_symmetry.space_group_name_H-M   'P 1'
#
loop_
_entity.id
_entity.type
_entity.pdbx_description
1 polymer ?
#
loop_
_entity_poly.entity_id
_entity_poly.type
_entity_poly.pdbx_seq_one_letter_code
_entity_poly.pdbx_strand_id
1 'polypeptide(L)'
;MVTVDIKSITKYYGEQKALNEVTLSIKKGEVVGLLGPNGAGKSTLMKIITSFVPPTSGKVSIEGFDVQEKPLEIRKRIGYLPEHNPLYHDMYVKEYLNFVLNTYPGSKNNKTVIKDIIELTGLGPEQKKKIGMLSKGYRQRVGLAQALIHNPDILILDEPTSGLDPNQLVEIRKIITDLGKSRTIILSTHIMQEVEALCNRVIIIDKGNIVADDSPKNLSKTKRASTDYHVEFKEVISKKSLEGIKGILNAKNI
;
A
#
# COMPACT_ATOMS: atom_id res chain seq x y z
N MET A 1 14.39 -11.58 -10.90
CA MET A 1 13.34 -11.68 -11.93
C MET A 1 12.32 -10.57 -11.69
N VAL A 2 11.91 -9.81 -12.72
CA VAL A 2 10.89 -8.78 -12.63
C VAL A 2 9.52 -9.47 -12.49
N THR A 3 8.76 -9.08 -11.48
CA THR A 3 7.44 -9.64 -11.17
C THR A 3 6.32 -8.71 -11.63
N VAL A 4 6.50 -7.39 -11.47
CA VAL A 4 5.57 -6.37 -11.97
C VAL A 4 6.36 -5.42 -12.85
N ASP A 5 5.93 -5.25 -14.09
CA ASP A 5 6.56 -4.35 -15.07
C ASP A 5 5.53 -3.35 -15.59
N ILE A 6 5.80 -2.07 -15.40
CA ILE A 6 4.91 -0.95 -15.71
C ILE A 6 5.64 -0.03 -16.69
N LYS A 7 5.04 0.20 -17.86
CA LYS A 7 5.65 0.98 -18.96
C LYS A 7 4.74 2.12 -19.39
N SER A 8 5.17 3.34 -19.11
CA SER A 8 4.55 4.60 -19.55
C SER A 8 3.05 4.67 -19.30
N ILE A 9 2.61 4.25 -18.10
CA ILE A 9 1.19 4.25 -17.75
C ILE A 9 0.67 5.65 -17.56
N THR A 10 -0.34 5.99 -18.35
CA THR A 10 -1.13 7.22 -18.21
C THR A 10 -2.58 6.84 -17.93
N LYS A 11 -3.22 7.58 -17.02
CA LYS A 11 -4.64 7.41 -16.69
C LYS A 11 -5.34 8.75 -16.56
N TYR A 12 -6.42 8.89 -17.32
CA TYR A 12 -7.36 10.01 -17.21
C TYR A 12 -8.69 9.54 -16.60
N TYR A 13 -9.29 10.40 -15.79
CA TYR A 13 -10.69 10.36 -15.37
C TYR A 13 -11.34 11.67 -15.83
N GLY A 14 -12.09 11.63 -16.95
CA GLY A 14 -12.49 12.84 -17.63
C GLY A 14 -11.27 13.67 -18.05
N GLU A 15 -11.20 14.94 -17.62
CA GLU A 15 -10.06 15.83 -17.87
C GLU A 15 -8.91 15.67 -16.87
N GLN A 16 -9.17 15.02 -15.72
CA GLN A 16 -8.17 14.85 -14.67
C GLN A 16 -7.16 13.75 -15.04
N LYS A 17 -5.89 14.14 -15.19
CA LYS A 17 -4.78 13.19 -15.34
C LYS A 17 -4.37 12.65 -13.98
N ALA A 18 -4.74 11.41 -13.66
CA ALA A 18 -4.43 10.75 -12.39
C ALA A 18 -3.05 10.09 -12.38
N LEU A 19 -2.55 9.64 -13.55
CA LEU A 19 -1.19 9.12 -13.74
C LEU A 19 -0.63 9.66 -15.05
N ASN A 20 0.68 9.98 -15.06
CA ASN A 20 1.37 10.57 -16.18
C ASN A 20 2.65 9.80 -16.50
N GLU A 21 2.62 8.96 -17.54
CA GLU A 21 3.76 8.18 -18.08
C GLU A 21 4.56 7.41 -17.01
N VAL A 22 3.87 6.87 -16.00
CA VAL A 22 4.49 6.14 -14.90
C VAL A 22 5.19 4.89 -15.44
N THR A 23 6.49 4.79 -15.17
CA THR A 23 7.33 3.63 -15.55
C THR A 23 8.10 3.15 -14.33
N LEU A 24 7.93 1.89 -13.95
CA LEU A 24 8.67 1.23 -12.87
C LEU A 24 8.63 -0.29 -13.02
N SER A 25 9.58 -0.97 -12.38
CA SER A 25 9.57 -2.43 -12.29
C SER A 25 9.78 -2.87 -10.85
N ILE A 26 9.12 -3.95 -10.43
CA ILE A 26 9.23 -4.54 -9.09
C ILE A 26 9.74 -5.97 -9.24
N LYS A 27 10.75 -6.31 -8.45
CA LYS A 27 11.36 -7.65 -8.47
C LYS A 27 10.66 -8.58 -7.47
N LYS A 28 10.80 -9.88 -7.69
CA LYS A 28 10.28 -10.90 -6.77
C LYS A 28 10.90 -10.74 -5.38
N GLY A 29 10.04 -10.76 -4.35
CA GLY A 29 10.44 -10.65 -2.95
C GLY A 29 10.73 -9.22 -2.47
N GLU A 30 10.52 -8.19 -3.30
CA GLU A 30 10.59 -6.80 -2.84
C GLU A 30 9.33 -6.44 -2.02
N VAL A 31 9.54 -5.66 -0.96
CA VAL A 31 8.47 -4.95 -0.23
C VAL A 31 8.57 -3.48 -0.58
N VAL A 32 7.69 -3.02 -1.45
CA VAL A 32 7.72 -1.68 -2.03
C VAL A 32 6.62 -0.81 -1.44
N GLY A 33 6.99 0.36 -0.92
CA GLY A 33 6.06 1.38 -0.47
C GLY A 33 5.78 2.42 -1.56
N LEU A 34 4.52 2.61 -1.91
CA LEU A 34 4.07 3.76 -2.71
C LEU A 34 3.71 4.90 -1.75
N LEU A 35 4.58 5.90 -1.64
CA LEU A 35 4.41 7.04 -0.75
C LEU A 35 3.91 8.26 -1.54
N GLY A 36 2.99 9.01 -0.95
CA GLY A 36 2.51 10.26 -1.53
C GLY A 36 1.23 10.78 -0.87
N PRO A 37 0.88 12.04 -1.07
CA PRO A 37 -0.35 12.63 -0.52
C PRO A 37 -1.61 11.96 -1.09
N ASN A 38 -2.76 12.25 -0.48
CA ASN A 38 -4.04 11.82 -1.02
C ASN A 38 -4.25 12.46 -2.39
N GLY A 39 -4.77 11.68 -3.35
CA GLY A 39 -4.94 12.13 -4.74
C GLY A 39 -3.66 12.06 -5.59
N ALA A 40 -2.51 11.63 -5.07
CA ALA A 40 -1.26 11.54 -5.84
C ALA A 40 -1.27 10.50 -6.98
N GLY A 41 -2.23 9.56 -7.00
CA GLY A 41 -2.33 8.50 -8.01
C GLY A 41 -2.04 7.08 -7.50
N LYS A 42 -1.69 6.89 -6.21
CA LYS A 42 -1.33 5.60 -5.61
C LYS A 42 -2.39 4.52 -5.84
N SER A 43 -3.62 4.76 -5.37
CA SER A 43 -4.73 3.81 -5.52
C SER A 43 -5.13 3.58 -6.97
N THR A 44 -4.98 4.60 -7.84
CA THR A 44 -5.20 4.45 -9.28
C THR A 44 -4.20 3.48 -9.90
N LEU A 45 -2.91 3.60 -9.55
CA LEU A 45 -1.87 2.69 -10.02
C LEU A 45 -2.14 1.26 -9.53
N MET A 46 -2.48 1.07 -8.25
CA MET A 46 -2.83 -0.24 -7.70
C MET A 46 -4.05 -0.86 -8.39
N LYS A 47 -5.09 -0.09 -8.67
CA LYS A 47 -6.28 -0.56 -9.41
C LYS A 47 -5.94 -1.00 -10.84
N ILE A 48 -4.97 -0.36 -11.49
CA ILE A 48 -4.50 -0.78 -12.82
C ILE A 48 -3.72 -2.08 -12.72
N ILE A 49 -2.78 -2.19 -11.78
CA ILE A 49 -1.98 -3.41 -11.56
C ILE A 49 -2.89 -4.62 -11.28
N THR A 50 -3.97 -4.42 -10.52
CA THR A 50 -4.93 -5.49 -10.15
C THR A 50 -5.97 -5.78 -11.25
N SER A 51 -5.85 -5.20 -12.43
CA SER A 51 -6.84 -5.32 -13.53
C SER A 51 -8.25 -4.85 -13.14
N PHE A 52 -8.37 -3.95 -12.16
CA PHE A 52 -9.66 -3.40 -11.73
C PHE A 52 -10.10 -2.24 -12.62
N VAL A 53 -9.14 -1.44 -13.10
CA VAL A 53 -9.37 -0.32 -14.01
C VAL A 53 -8.34 -0.39 -15.14
N PRO A 54 -8.72 -0.25 -16.42
CA PRO A 54 -7.75 -0.20 -17.52
C PRO A 54 -6.98 1.14 -17.50
N PRO A 55 -5.71 1.18 -17.91
CA PRO A 55 -5.00 2.42 -18.18
C PRO A 55 -5.60 3.12 -19.40
N THR A 56 -5.34 4.43 -19.57
CA THR A 56 -5.66 5.15 -20.81
C THR A 56 -4.61 4.85 -21.89
N SER A 57 -3.33 4.75 -21.49
CA SER A 57 -2.24 4.31 -22.36
C SER A 57 -1.12 3.66 -21.55
N GLY A 58 -0.20 3.00 -22.25
CA GLY A 58 0.90 2.24 -21.64
C GLY A 58 0.53 0.78 -21.40
N LYS A 59 1.44 0.02 -20.78
CA LYS A 59 1.26 -1.42 -20.52
C LYS A 59 1.70 -1.78 -19.11
N VAL A 60 0.96 -2.70 -18.48
CA VAL A 60 1.36 -3.36 -17.23
C VAL A 60 1.37 -4.86 -17.46
N SER A 61 2.43 -5.51 -17.02
CA SER A 61 2.49 -6.97 -17.00
C SER A 61 2.90 -7.50 -15.63
N ILE A 62 2.33 -8.64 -15.26
CA ILE A 62 2.63 -9.36 -14.02
C ILE A 62 3.08 -10.76 -14.41
N GLU A 63 4.32 -11.10 -14.07
CA GLU A 63 4.95 -12.37 -14.44
C GLU A 63 4.81 -12.68 -15.94
N GLY A 64 4.88 -11.63 -16.79
CA GLY A 64 4.75 -11.73 -18.24
C GLY A 64 3.32 -11.70 -18.77
N PHE A 65 2.30 -11.72 -17.92
CA PHE A 65 0.89 -11.61 -18.34
C PHE A 65 0.45 -10.15 -18.37
N ASP A 66 -0.09 -9.69 -19.51
CA ASP A 66 -0.68 -8.36 -19.62
C ASP A 66 -1.97 -8.27 -18.79
N VAL A 67 -2.09 -7.19 -17.99
CA VAL A 67 -3.23 -7.03 -17.05
C VAL A 67 -4.57 -6.80 -17.76
N GLN A 68 -4.57 -6.34 -19.00
CA GLN A 68 -5.77 -6.12 -19.80
C GLN A 68 -6.19 -7.37 -20.57
N GLU A 69 -5.19 -8.12 -21.11
CA GLU A 69 -5.47 -9.29 -21.91
C GLU A 69 -5.77 -10.53 -21.07
N LYS A 70 -5.18 -10.65 -19.89
CA LYS A 70 -5.25 -11.85 -19.03
C LYS A 70 -5.71 -11.54 -17.59
N PRO A 71 -6.81 -10.80 -17.38
CA PRO A 71 -7.21 -10.33 -16.05
C PRO A 71 -7.48 -11.47 -15.04
N LEU A 72 -7.98 -12.62 -15.48
CA LEU A 72 -8.21 -13.77 -14.61
C LEU A 72 -6.90 -14.38 -14.12
N GLU A 73 -5.88 -14.44 -15.00
CA GLU A 73 -4.56 -14.93 -14.61
C GLU A 73 -3.87 -14.00 -13.63
N ILE A 74 -4.08 -12.68 -13.76
CA ILE A 74 -3.59 -11.68 -12.82
C ILE A 74 -4.23 -11.87 -11.44
N ARG A 75 -5.57 -11.99 -11.38
CA ARG A 75 -6.31 -12.14 -10.12
C ARG A 75 -5.97 -13.42 -9.36
N LYS A 76 -5.54 -14.48 -10.04
CA LYS A 76 -5.04 -15.70 -9.38
C LYS A 76 -3.69 -15.48 -8.68
N ARG A 77 -2.87 -14.55 -9.16
CA ARG A 77 -1.51 -14.28 -8.66
C ARG A 77 -1.43 -13.18 -7.62
N ILE A 78 -2.45 -12.32 -7.57
CA ILE A 78 -2.47 -11.13 -6.71
C ILE A 78 -3.52 -11.27 -5.62
N GLY A 79 -3.13 -11.02 -4.38
CA GLY A 79 -4.05 -10.67 -3.31
C GLY A 79 -4.17 -9.15 -3.22
N TYR A 80 -5.39 -8.63 -3.20
CA TYR A 80 -5.64 -7.19 -3.14
C TYR A 80 -6.48 -6.82 -1.93
N LEU A 81 -5.95 -5.91 -1.11
CA LEU A 81 -6.66 -5.25 -0.02
C LEU A 81 -6.88 -3.79 -0.42
N PRO A 82 -8.08 -3.37 -0.81
CA PRO A 82 -8.39 -1.98 -1.09
C PRO A 82 -8.51 -1.16 0.19
N GLU A 83 -8.29 0.15 0.11
CA GLU A 83 -8.45 1.09 1.23
C GLU A 83 -9.85 1.00 1.87
N HIS A 84 -10.90 1.01 1.05
CA HIS A 84 -12.28 0.78 1.45
C HIS A 84 -12.64 -0.66 1.16
N ASN A 85 -12.55 -1.50 2.18
CA ASN A 85 -12.77 -2.93 2.05
C ASN A 85 -14.27 -3.26 1.98
N PRO A 86 -14.79 -3.75 0.82
CA PRO A 86 -16.22 -4.02 0.62
C PRO A 86 -16.65 -5.37 1.23
N LEU A 87 -16.58 -5.49 2.55
CA LEU A 87 -16.97 -6.70 3.27
C LEU A 87 -18.49 -6.86 3.38
N TYR A 88 -18.96 -8.09 3.40
CA TYR A 88 -20.37 -8.42 3.65
C TYR A 88 -20.64 -8.43 5.16
N HIS A 89 -21.15 -7.32 5.69
CA HIS A 89 -21.29 -7.06 7.12
C HIS A 89 -22.21 -8.04 7.85
N ASP A 90 -23.19 -8.60 7.16
CA ASP A 90 -24.16 -9.55 7.72
C ASP A 90 -23.65 -10.99 7.80
N MET A 91 -22.55 -11.30 7.11
CA MET A 91 -21.93 -12.62 7.13
C MET A 91 -21.04 -12.80 8.37
N TYR A 92 -20.95 -14.03 8.87
CA TYR A 92 -19.94 -14.40 9.85
C TYR A 92 -18.55 -14.47 9.21
N VAL A 93 -17.49 -14.19 9.99
CA VAL A 93 -16.11 -14.19 9.47
C VAL A 93 -15.77 -15.49 8.72
N LYS A 94 -16.05 -16.65 9.33
CA LYS A 94 -15.79 -17.96 8.68
C LYS A 94 -16.63 -18.18 7.44
N GLU A 95 -17.88 -17.78 7.46
CA GLU A 95 -18.80 -17.89 6.32
C GLU A 95 -18.28 -17.08 5.14
N TYR A 96 -17.90 -15.83 5.40
CA TYR A 96 -17.33 -14.94 4.39
C TYR A 96 -16.04 -15.49 3.78
N LEU A 97 -15.11 -15.95 4.61
CA LEU A 97 -13.87 -16.53 4.12
C LEU A 97 -14.12 -17.81 3.29
N ASN A 98 -15.07 -18.64 3.69
CA ASN A 98 -15.46 -19.81 2.91
C ASN A 98 -16.12 -19.41 1.58
N PHE A 99 -16.97 -18.39 1.58
CA PHE A 99 -17.57 -17.84 0.37
C PHE A 99 -16.49 -17.37 -0.60
N VAL A 100 -15.54 -16.56 -0.13
CA VAL A 100 -14.44 -16.04 -0.98
C VAL A 100 -13.57 -17.17 -1.52
N LEU A 101 -13.18 -18.13 -0.67
CA LEU A 101 -12.36 -19.27 -1.09
C LEU A 101 -13.03 -20.08 -2.22
N ASN A 102 -14.34 -20.24 -2.16
CA ASN A 102 -15.09 -20.98 -3.18
C ASN A 102 -15.17 -20.25 -4.54
N THR A 103 -14.81 -18.97 -4.63
CA THR A 103 -14.68 -18.26 -5.91
C THR A 103 -13.41 -18.65 -6.69
N TYR A 104 -12.44 -19.28 -6.01
CA TYR A 104 -11.19 -19.72 -6.64
C TYR A 104 -11.26 -21.21 -7.03
N PRO A 105 -11.09 -21.56 -8.33
CA PRO A 105 -11.15 -22.95 -8.79
C PRO A 105 -10.06 -23.80 -8.16
N GLY A 106 -10.41 -25.02 -7.77
CA GLY A 106 -9.45 -26.04 -7.33
C GLY A 106 -9.04 -25.98 -5.86
N SER A 107 -9.68 -25.17 -5.03
CA SER A 107 -9.45 -25.16 -3.59
C SER A 107 -9.89 -26.49 -2.98
N LYS A 108 -8.88 -27.33 -2.66
CA LYS A 108 -9.06 -28.58 -1.93
C LYS A 108 -8.83 -28.27 -0.45
N ASN A 109 -9.63 -28.90 0.44
CA ASN A 109 -9.45 -28.80 1.90
C ASN A 109 -9.76 -27.42 2.51
N ASN A 110 -10.87 -26.81 2.12
CA ASN A 110 -11.31 -25.46 2.56
C ASN A 110 -11.21 -25.23 4.08
N LYS A 111 -11.48 -26.26 4.91
CA LYS A 111 -11.44 -26.14 6.38
C LYS A 111 -10.03 -25.84 6.90
N THR A 112 -9.01 -26.47 6.35
CA THR A 112 -7.62 -26.24 6.73
C THR A 112 -7.15 -24.86 6.29
N VAL A 113 -7.39 -24.50 5.04
CA VAL A 113 -7.03 -23.18 4.50
C VAL A 113 -7.65 -22.05 5.33
N ILE A 114 -8.94 -22.16 5.66
CA ILE A 114 -9.63 -21.14 6.48
C ILE A 114 -9.05 -21.07 7.88
N LYS A 115 -8.73 -22.22 8.50
CA LYS A 115 -8.10 -22.27 9.83
C LYS A 115 -6.75 -21.56 9.81
N ASP A 116 -5.90 -21.89 8.85
CA ASP A 116 -4.54 -21.34 8.74
C ASP A 116 -4.57 -19.82 8.47
N ILE A 117 -5.50 -19.35 7.63
CA ILE A 117 -5.67 -17.91 7.37
C ILE A 117 -6.19 -17.15 8.60
N ILE A 118 -7.14 -17.73 9.35
CA ILE A 118 -7.64 -17.15 10.60
C ILE A 118 -6.50 -17.01 11.62
N GLU A 119 -5.65 -18.01 11.74
CA GLU A 119 -4.49 -18.00 12.63
C GLU A 119 -3.48 -16.95 12.18
N LEU A 120 -3.09 -16.97 10.90
CA LEU A 120 -2.14 -16.03 10.30
C LEU A 120 -2.54 -14.56 10.48
N THR A 121 -3.84 -14.26 10.36
CA THR A 121 -4.36 -12.90 10.45
C THR A 121 -4.83 -12.51 11.86
N GLY A 122 -4.71 -13.41 12.85
CA GLY A 122 -5.11 -13.16 14.22
C GLY A 122 -6.62 -12.98 14.42
N LEU A 123 -7.43 -13.60 13.57
CA LEU A 123 -8.91 -13.55 13.63
C LEU A 123 -9.51 -14.55 14.61
N GLY A 124 -8.71 -15.37 15.28
CA GLY A 124 -9.16 -16.42 16.18
C GLY A 124 -10.25 -16.00 17.18
N PRO A 125 -10.06 -14.91 17.96
CA PRO A 125 -11.05 -14.44 18.94
C PRO A 125 -12.39 -14.02 18.32
N GLU A 126 -12.37 -13.51 17.09
CA GLU A 126 -13.54 -12.88 16.44
C GLU A 126 -14.18 -13.76 15.35
N GLN A 127 -13.64 -14.94 15.08
CA GLN A 127 -14.03 -15.80 13.94
C GLN A 127 -15.49 -16.24 13.90
N LYS A 128 -16.20 -16.16 15.04
CA LYS A 128 -17.62 -16.55 15.19
C LYS A 128 -18.57 -15.36 15.17
N LYS A 129 -18.07 -14.13 15.05
CA LYS A 129 -18.89 -12.92 14.99
C LYS A 129 -19.25 -12.54 13.56
N LYS A 130 -20.33 -11.78 13.40
CA LYS A 130 -20.63 -11.10 12.14
C LYS A 130 -19.61 -10.00 11.88
N ILE A 131 -19.24 -9.80 10.62
CA ILE A 131 -18.24 -8.80 10.20
C ILE A 131 -18.65 -7.38 10.62
N GLY A 132 -19.95 -7.06 10.56
CA GLY A 132 -20.45 -5.75 10.98
C GLY A 132 -20.24 -5.44 12.47
N MET A 133 -20.09 -6.47 13.32
CA MET A 133 -19.86 -6.33 14.76
C MET A 133 -18.36 -6.13 15.12
N LEU A 134 -17.46 -6.24 14.15
CA LEU A 134 -16.03 -6.14 14.35
C LEU A 134 -15.56 -4.68 14.46
N SER A 135 -14.48 -4.45 15.23
CA SER A 135 -13.75 -3.19 15.17
C SER A 135 -13.15 -2.94 13.78
N LYS A 136 -12.76 -1.70 13.50
CA LYS A 136 -12.10 -1.35 12.22
C LYS A 136 -10.86 -2.24 11.97
N GLY A 137 -10.02 -2.46 12.99
CA GLY A 137 -8.83 -3.29 12.88
C GLY A 137 -9.14 -4.75 12.56
N TYR A 138 -10.16 -5.33 13.19
CA TYR A 138 -10.59 -6.68 12.86
C TYR A 138 -11.20 -6.77 11.45
N ARG A 139 -11.96 -5.78 10.99
CA ARG A 139 -12.41 -5.73 9.60
C ARG A 139 -11.23 -5.64 8.61
N GLN A 140 -10.19 -4.88 8.95
CA GLN A 140 -8.96 -4.82 8.15
C GLN A 140 -8.27 -6.19 8.06
N ARG A 141 -8.22 -6.94 9.17
CA ARG A 141 -7.70 -8.32 9.19
C ARG A 141 -8.55 -9.28 8.36
N VAL A 142 -9.89 -9.13 8.33
CA VAL A 142 -10.76 -9.92 7.45
C VAL A 142 -10.44 -9.62 5.98
N GLY A 143 -10.23 -8.36 5.62
CA GLY A 143 -9.80 -8.00 4.27
C GLY A 143 -8.43 -8.54 3.89
N LEU A 144 -7.48 -8.51 4.83
CA LEU A 144 -6.17 -9.13 4.62
C LEU A 144 -6.29 -10.66 4.47
N ALA A 145 -7.13 -11.30 5.29
CA ALA A 145 -7.42 -12.73 5.17
C ALA A 145 -8.03 -13.07 3.81
N GLN A 146 -8.98 -12.26 3.32
CA GLN A 146 -9.54 -12.37 1.97
C GLN A 146 -8.46 -12.26 0.89
N ALA A 147 -7.55 -11.29 0.99
CA ALA A 147 -6.49 -11.09 0.03
C ALA A 147 -5.49 -12.27 -0.01
N LEU A 148 -5.34 -12.98 1.10
CA LEU A 148 -4.39 -14.09 1.27
C LEU A 148 -4.97 -15.47 0.98
N ILE A 149 -6.29 -15.61 0.91
CA ILE A 149 -6.99 -16.91 1.02
C ILE A 149 -6.64 -17.91 -0.10
N HIS A 150 -6.29 -17.40 -1.27
CA HIS A 150 -5.88 -18.21 -2.43
C HIS A 150 -4.35 -18.36 -2.55
N ASN A 151 -3.61 -17.97 -1.48
CA ASN A 151 -2.15 -18.05 -1.38
C ASN A 151 -1.39 -17.36 -2.52
N PRO A 152 -1.61 -16.07 -2.78
CA PRO A 152 -0.96 -15.34 -3.86
C PRO A 152 0.53 -15.10 -3.61
N ASP A 153 1.34 -15.03 -4.68
CA ASP A 153 2.75 -14.65 -4.63
C ASP A 153 2.97 -13.13 -4.48
N ILE A 154 1.97 -12.34 -4.87
CA ILE A 154 2.01 -10.87 -4.86
C ILE A 154 0.87 -10.34 -4.02
N LEU A 155 1.17 -9.41 -3.10
CA LEU A 155 0.17 -8.70 -2.30
C LEU A 155 0.19 -7.21 -2.64
N ILE A 156 -1.00 -6.66 -2.87
CA ILE A 156 -1.21 -5.23 -3.07
C ILE A 156 -2.13 -4.74 -1.95
N LEU A 157 -1.60 -3.83 -1.13
CA LEU A 157 -2.24 -3.36 0.10
C LEU A 157 -2.41 -1.84 0.03
N ASP A 158 -3.63 -1.37 -0.16
CA ASP A 158 -3.94 0.06 -0.26
C ASP A 158 -4.28 0.61 1.12
N GLU A 159 -3.40 1.46 1.69
CA GLU A 159 -3.49 2.06 3.04
C GLU A 159 -3.83 1.01 4.14
N PRO A 160 -3.04 -0.09 4.28
CA PRO A 160 -3.41 -1.23 5.13
C PRO A 160 -3.48 -0.90 6.62
N THR A 161 -2.89 0.20 7.04
CA THR A 161 -2.75 0.65 8.45
C THR A 161 -3.63 1.85 8.78
N SER A 162 -4.37 2.38 7.80
CA SER A 162 -5.15 3.61 7.94
C SER A 162 -6.24 3.51 9.02
N GLY A 163 -6.18 4.44 10.00
CA GLY A 163 -7.19 4.58 11.05
C GLY A 163 -7.23 3.42 12.03
N LEU A 164 -6.11 2.72 12.21
CA LEU A 164 -5.89 1.74 13.27
C LEU A 164 -5.36 2.43 14.53
N ASP A 165 -5.72 1.88 15.70
CA ASP A 165 -5.08 2.28 16.94
C ASP A 165 -3.64 1.77 17.03
N PRO A 166 -2.79 2.31 17.94
CA PRO A 166 -1.38 1.94 18.03
C PRO A 166 -1.12 0.43 18.20
N ASN A 167 -1.95 -0.27 18.97
CA ASN A 167 -1.78 -1.71 19.20
C ASN A 167 -2.10 -2.52 17.94
N GLN A 168 -3.21 -2.21 17.29
CA GLN A 168 -3.62 -2.83 16.03
C GLN A 168 -2.59 -2.58 14.92
N LEU A 169 -2.01 -1.37 14.88
CA LEU A 169 -0.98 -1.00 13.92
C LEU A 169 0.27 -1.89 14.07
N VAL A 170 0.74 -2.13 15.30
CA VAL A 170 1.89 -3.02 15.57
C VAL A 170 1.61 -4.44 15.08
N GLU A 171 0.40 -4.96 15.33
CA GLU A 171 0.02 -6.31 14.92
C GLU A 171 -0.09 -6.46 13.39
N ILE A 172 -0.70 -5.51 12.70
CA ILE A 172 -0.78 -5.52 11.22
C ILE A 172 0.61 -5.38 10.60
N ARG A 173 1.47 -4.50 11.12
CA ARG A 173 2.87 -4.38 10.67
C ARG A 173 3.63 -5.70 10.80
N LYS A 174 3.46 -6.40 11.92
CA LYS A 174 4.08 -7.72 12.11
C LYS A 174 3.62 -8.71 11.04
N ILE A 175 2.33 -8.79 10.77
CA ILE A 175 1.78 -9.68 9.74
C ILE A 175 2.37 -9.33 8.37
N ILE A 176 2.39 -8.05 7.98
CA ILE A 176 2.95 -7.60 6.69
C ILE A 176 4.44 -7.93 6.59
N THR A 177 5.20 -7.69 7.67
CA THR A 177 6.64 -8.03 7.72
C THR A 177 6.88 -9.52 7.53
N ASP A 178 6.11 -10.37 8.21
CA ASP A 178 6.24 -11.83 8.08
C ASP A 178 5.87 -12.32 6.68
N LEU A 179 4.83 -11.76 6.08
CA LEU A 179 4.44 -12.04 4.69
C LEU A 179 5.52 -11.61 3.68
N GLY A 180 6.18 -10.48 3.91
CA GLY A 180 7.26 -9.95 3.06
C GLY A 180 8.51 -10.83 2.97
N LYS A 181 8.69 -11.77 3.92
CA LYS A 181 9.81 -12.74 3.87
C LYS A 181 9.69 -13.74 2.71
N SER A 182 8.49 -13.99 2.21
CA SER A 182 8.21 -15.00 1.17
C SER A 182 7.44 -14.47 -0.03
N ARG A 183 6.92 -13.25 0.02
CA ARG A 183 6.06 -12.67 -1.02
C ARG A 183 6.56 -11.32 -1.50
N THR A 184 6.17 -10.94 -2.69
CA THR A 184 6.30 -9.56 -3.18
C THR A 184 5.15 -8.74 -2.63
N ILE A 185 5.43 -7.59 -2.01
CA ILE A 185 4.41 -6.72 -1.44
C ILE A 185 4.52 -5.32 -2.03
N ILE A 186 3.39 -4.77 -2.46
CA ILE A 186 3.25 -3.37 -2.83
C ILE A 186 2.23 -2.77 -1.86
N LEU A 187 2.64 -1.82 -1.05
CA LEU A 187 1.72 -1.14 -0.15
C LEU A 187 1.71 0.38 -0.40
N SER A 188 0.54 1.00 -0.30
CA SER A 188 0.42 2.45 -0.31
C SER A 188 0.35 2.99 1.11
N THR A 189 0.92 4.16 1.30
CA THR A 189 0.74 4.96 2.51
C THR A 189 1.09 6.42 2.25
N HIS A 190 0.62 7.31 3.11
CA HIS A 190 1.04 8.71 3.15
C HIS A 190 1.97 9.00 4.35
N ILE A 191 2.35 7.97 5.11
CA ILE A 191 3.13 8.05 6.35
C ILE A 191 4.53 7.48 6.14
N MET A 192 5.57 8.32 6.21
CA MET A 192 6.96 7.91 5.99
C MET A 192 7.43 6.85 6.99
N GLN A 193 7.02 6.95 8.28
CA GLN A 193 7.39 5.99 9.31
C GLN A 193 6.91 4.56 9.02
N GLU A 194 5.81 4.41 8.28
CA GLU A 194 5.33 3.08 7.85
C GLU A 194 6.22 2.48 6.78
N VAL A 195 6.62 3.31 5.83
CA VAL A 195 7.54 2.90 4.77
C VAL A 195 8.89 2.49 5.34
N GLU A 196 9.44 3.28 6.28
CA GLU A 196 10.71 2.98 6.97
C GLU A 196 10.64 1.66 7.76
N ALA A 197 9.48 1.35 8.35
CA ALA A 197 9.29 0.13 9.15
C ALA A 197 9.05 -1.13 8.32
N LEU A 198 8.43 -1.02 7.14
CA LEU A 198 7.93 -2.17 6.39
C LEU A 198 8.66 -2.41 5.07
N CYS A 199 9.18 -1.37 4.43
CA CYS A 199 9.61 -1.43 3.03
C CYS A 199 11.14 -1.41 2.88
N ASN A 200 11.64 -2.14 1.88
CA ASN A 200 13.03 -2.06 1.49
C ASN A 200 13.27 -1.09 0.31
N ARG A 201 12.19 -0.66 -0.35
CA ARG A 201 12.20 0.32 -1.45
C ARG A 201 10.97 1.21 -1.36
N VAL A 202 11.13 2.48 -1.70
CA VAL A 202 10.09 3.51 -1.69
C VAL A 202 10.01 4.17 -3.04
N ILE A 203 8.81 4.25 -3.56
CA ILE A 203 8.49 5.01 -4.76
C ILE A 203 7.59 6.17 -4.32
N ILE A 204 8.05 7.40 -4.48
CA ILE A 204 7.28 8.58 -4.16
C ILE A 204 6.52 9.02 -5.40
N ILE A 205 5.20 9.14 -5.24
CA ILE A 205 4.29 9.61 -6.31
C ILE A 205 3.70 10.95 -5.88
N ASP A 206 3.77 11.94 -6.77
CA ASP A 206 3.08 13.22 -6.61
C ASP A 206 2.43 13.63 -7.93
N LYS A 207 1.15 14.03 -7.88
CA LYS A 207 0.36 14.47 -9.04
C LYS A 207 0.49 13.55 -10.26
N GLY A 208 0.47 12.24 -10.00
CA GLY A 208 0.55 11.22 -11.03
C GLY A 208 1.94 10.94 -11.59
N ASN A 209 3.00 11.56 -11.07
CA ASN A 209 4.38 11.36 -11.52
C ASN A 209 5.20 10.66 -10.43
N ILE A 210 6.18 9.83 -10.84
CA ILE A 210 7.19 9.32 -9.93
C ILE A 210 8.22 10.44 -9.71
N VAL A 211 8.40 10.85 -8.45
CA VAL A 211 9.36 11.91 -8.08
C VAL A 211 10.61 11.36 -7.42
N ALA A 212 10.55 10.15 -6.86
CA ALA A 212 11.71 9.45 -6.33
C ALA A 212 11.47 7.93 -6.29
N ASP A 213 12.55 7.17 -6.40
CA ASP A 213 12.55 5.70 -6.33
C ASP A 213 13.89 5.25 -5.72
N ASP A 214 13.92 4.95 -4.43
CA ASP A 214 15.13 4.57 -3.70
C ASP A 214 14.79 3.82 -2.40
N SER A 215 15.80 3.42 -1.66
CA SER A 215 15.63 2.87 -0.31
C SER A 215 15.22 3.96 0.70
N PRO A 216 14.43 3.62 1.74
CA PRO A 216 14.06 4.59 2.79
C PRO A 216 15.27 5.27 3.41
N LYS A 217 16.37 4.52 3.60
CA LYS A 217 17.63 5.03 4.17
C LYS A 217 18.30 6.11 3.33
N ASN A 218 18.24 5.99 2.01
CA ASN A 218 18.83 6.99 1.11
C ASN A 218 17.97 8.24 1.06
N LEU A 219 16.65 8.09 0.97
CA LEU A 219 15.73 9.24 0.97
C LEU A 219 15.83 10.08 2.25
N SER A 220 16.02 9.43 3.41
CA SER A 220 16.20 10.16 4.68
C SER A 220 17.53 10.94 4.75
N LYS A 221 18.57 10.49 4.04
CA LYS A 221 19.86 11.20 3.95
C LYS A 221 19.81 12.44 3.06
N THR A 222 19.02 12.37 1.97
CA THR A 222 18.89 13.48 1.02
C THR A 222 18.17 14.70 1.63
N LYS A 223 17.37 14.50 2.68
CA LYS A 223 16.67 15.57 3.43
C LYS A 223 17.60 16.46 4.30
N ARG A 224 18.89 16.16 4.41
CA ARG A 224 19.82 16.91 5.30
C ARG A 224 20.45 18.16 4.69
N ALA A 225 20.07 18.55 3.47
CA ALA A 225 20.63 19.76 2.85
C ALA A 225 20.14 21.07 3.53
N SER A 226 18.91 21.12 4.00
CA SER A 226 18.36 22.21 4.83
C SER A 226 17.11 21.73 5.59
N THR A 227 16.89 22.24 6.79
CA THR A 227 15.68 22.00 7.59
C THR A 227 15.05 23.36 7.85
N ASP A 228 13.77 23.49 7.51
CA ASP A 228 13.02 24.69 7.81
C ASP A 228 12.52 24.60 9.26
N TYR A 229 12.80 25.64 10.05
CA TYR A 229 12.30 25.79 11.39
C TYR A 229 11.35 26.98 11.43
N HIS A 230 10.17 26.79 12.00
CA HIS A 230 9.29 27.88 12.39
C HIS A 230 9.63 28.28 13.81
N VAL A 231 10.07 29.53 13.99
CA VAL A 231 10.47 30.06 15.28
C VAL A 231 9.68 31.32 15.56
N GLU A 232 8.96 31.34 16.67
CA GLU A 232 8.22 32.49 17.15
C GLU A 232 9.02 33.19 18.24
N PHE A 233 9.27 34.48 18.07
CA PHE A 233 10.02 35.27 19.01
C PHE A 233 9.07 36.16 19.82
N LYS A 234 9.34 36.34 21.13
CA LYS A 234 8.56 37.21 22.01
C LYS A 234 8.74 38.71 21.70
N GLU A 235 9.86 39.04 21.02
CA GLU A 235 10.20 40.41 20.63
C GLU A 235 10.45 40.47 19.12
N VAL A 236 10.27 41.67 18.55
CA VAL A 236 10.53 41.87 17.10
C VAL A 236 12.03 41.81 16.84
N ILE A 237 12.45 40.78 16.16
CA ILE A 237 13.85 40.55 15.76
C ILE A 237 14.06 40.93 14.29
N SER A 238 15.12 41.68 14.00
CA SER A 238 15.44 42.01 12.61
C SER A 238 16.00 40.81 11.85
N LYS A 239 15.68 40.69 10.57
CA LYS A 239 16.20 39.63 9.70
C LYS A 239 17.75 39.60 9.71
N LYS A 240 18.40 40.77 9.75
CA LYS A 240 19.85 40.89 9.84
C LYS A 240 20.46 40.25 11.08
N SER A 241 19.77 40.26 12.19
CA SER A 241 20.23 39.61 13.44
C SER A 241 20.25 38.07 13.32
N LEU A 242 19.40 37.51 12.46
CA LEU A 242 19.33 36.07 12.21
C LEU A 242 20.34 35.62 11.16
N GLU A 243 20.66 36.43 10.17
CA GLU A 243 21.63 36.12 9.09
C GLU A 243 23.08 35.95 9.60
N GLY A 244 23.40 36.47 10.77
CA GLY A 244 24.72 36.30 11.41
C GLY A 244 24.89 35.00 12.20
N ILE A 245 23.85 34.18 12.35
CA ILE A 245 23.90 32.94 13.13
C ILE A 245 24.40 31.79 12.26
N LYS A 246 25.49 31.15 12.69
CA LYS A 246 26.08 30.01 11.97
C LYS A 246 25.05 28.86 11.85
N GLY A 247 24.73 28.49 10.61
CA GLY A 247 23.80 27.41 10.30
C GLY A 247 22.44 27.89 9.76
N ILE A 248 22.12 29.18 9.81
CA ILE A 248 20.94 29.74 9.15
C ILE A 248 21.30 30.08 7.69
N LEU A 249 20.64 29.40 6.76
CA LEU A 249 20.83 29.62 5.30
C LEU A 249 19.93 30.74 4.78
N ASN A 250 18.71 30.87 5.33
CA ASN A 250 17.75 31.89 4.93
C ASN A 250 16.74 32.12 6.06
N ALA A 251 16.26 33.35 6.24
CA ALA A 251 15.20 33.71 7.16
C ALA A 251 14.11 34.49 6.40
N LYS A 252 12.84 34.12 6.62
CA LYS A 252 11.68 34.83 6.06
C LYS A 252 10.72 35.16 7.22
N ASN A 253 10.15 36.37 7.20
CA ASN A 253 8.98 36.66 8.04
C ASN A 253 7.75 36.02 7.39
N ILE A 254 6.94 35.40 8.22
CA ILE A 254 5.65 34.78 7.83
C ILE A 254 4.54 35.69 8.31
#